data_9afcda08c1e5c92e86c90ddc52100af8
#
_entry.id   9afcda08c1e5c92e86c90ddc52100af8
#
_cell.length_a   1.000
_cell.length_b   1.000
_cell.length_c   1.000
_cell.angle_alpha   90.00
_cell.angle_beta   90.00
_cell.angle_gamma   90.00
#
_symmetry.space_group_name_H-M   'P 1'
#
loop_
_entity.id
_entity.type
_entity.pdbx_description
1 polymer ?
#
loop_
_entity_poly.entity_id
_entity_poly.type
_entity_poly.pdbx_seq_one_letter_code
_entity_poly.pdbx_strand_id
1 'polypeptide(L)'
;LPQRARVGWASNYWNAYAQVYKYQTLQDPNALLTPPYDKEPELYLRGARYDWGGFDAEWTSTAVRFSQPLLLGKRNGPNGDRLQTYPTVSYPIVRPGWFVVPKVGVNYTQYQTSWYNGDYLGLNTGTANAGTSVGYPRSQSRTVPIMSLDTGLIFERDTTLFGKASTQTLEPRLYYLRVPYRDQSKIPVYDTSLSDFSFSQAFEENIYTGGWDRISNANQLTAALTTRWLDASTGFERASLAVAQRLYFADQQVTLPGETPRENVRSDFLVGASAALTDTFSTDVAAQYNPYDNRWSRTLLSGRWSPQRLTTIALAYRYQRDPQTGVAYQPQGQNQVSLAVQWPFTKRWYGVGRVDYSLRNGPSSTVNGTTDSPRITQAIAGLEYKGNCCWVGRMVFQRYAVSATDANTALFFQLELTGLGSLGTDPMNLLNRSIPGYSNITPPVPTGTTFERYE
;
A
#
# COMPACT_ATOMS: atom_id res chain seq x y z
N LEU A 1 -16.51 -6.80 4.18
CA LEU A 1 -16.98 -5.40 4.00
C LEU A 1 -16.69 -4.61 5.28
N PRO A 2 -15.98 -3.47 5.21
CA PRO A 2 -15.77 -2.62 6.37
C PRO A 2 -17.04 -1.83 6.71
N GLN A 3 -17.37 -1.78 7.99
CA GLN A 3 -18.42 -0.94 8.56
C GLN A 3 -17.74 0.08 9.47
N ARG A 4 -17.89 1.37 9.17
CA ARG A 4 -17.19 2.43 9.89
C ARG A 4 -18.12 3.60 10.18
N ALA A 5 -18.11 4.04 11.44
CA ALA A 5 -18.64 5.34 11.85
C ALA A 5 -17.46 6.16 12.42
N ARG A 6 -17.30 7.40 11.95
CA ARG A 6 -16.20 8.27 12.35
C ARG A 6 -16.69 9.70 12.57
N VAL A 7 -16.24 10.31 13.67
CA VAL A 7 -16.35 11.73 13.96
C VAL A 7 -14.94 12.29 14.07
N GLY A 8 -14.67 13.40 13.41
CA GLY A 8 -13.34 14.01 13.38
C GLY A 8 -13.41 15.50 13.66
N TRP A 9 -12.32 16.03 14.16
CA TRP A 9 -12.07 17.44 14.40
C TRP A 9 -10.65 17.79 13.91
N ALA A 10 -10.52 18.94 13.28
CA ALA A 10 -9.25 19.44 12.79
C ALA A 10 -9.11 20.94 13.12
N SER A 11 -7.89 21.36 13.41
CA SER A 11 -7.49 22.75 13.54
C SER A 11 -6.13 22.96 12.89
N ASN A 12 -5.54 24.15 12.99
CA ASN A 12 -4.26 24.47 12.34
C ASN A 12 -3.11 23.54 12.78
N TYR A 13 -3.12 23.06 14.02
CA TYR A 13 -2.03 22.24 14.57
C TYR A 13 -2.47 20.84 14.97
N TRP A 14 -3.76 20.59 15.09
CA TRP A 14 -4.30 19.37 15.66
C TRP A 14 -5.32 18.71 14.73
N ASN A 15 -5.22 17.40 14.66
CA ASN A 15 -6.21 16.55 14.00
C ASN A 15 -6.57 15.42 14.96
N ALA A 16 -7.85 15.23 15.22
CA ALA A 16 -8.34 14.18 16.10
C ALA A 16 -9.55 13.49 15.48
N TYR A 17 -9.70 12.20 15.73
CA TYR A 17 -10.92 11.49 15.43
C TYR A 17 -11.22 10.39 16.44
N ALA A 18 -12.51 10.08 16.54
CA ALA A 18 -13.00 8.87 17.18
C ALA A 18 -13.77 8.05 16.14
N GLN A 19 -13.49 6.75 16.08
CA GLN A 19 -14.19 5.86 15.16
C GLN A 19 -14.48 4.50 15.79
N VAL A 20 -15.53 3.87 15.25
CA VAL A 20 -15.80 2.45 15.40
C VAL A 20 -15.63 1.80 14.04
N TYR A 21 -14.89 0.71 14.00
CA TYR A 21 -14.54 0.05 12.76
C TYR A 21 -14.69 -1.47 12.92
N LYS A 22 -15.62 -2.05 12.18
CA LYS A 22 -15.91 -3.49 12.16
C LYS A 22 -15.70 -4.09 10.79
N TYR A 23 -15.41 -5.37 10.77
CA TYR A 23 -15.27 -6.14 9.54
C TYR A 23 -16.38 -7.19 9.42
N GLN A 24 -17.21 -7.05 8.40
CA GLN A 24 -18.06 -8.15 7.97
C GLN A 24 -17.27 -9.00 6.97
N THR A 25 -16.81 -10.16 7.40
CA THR A 25 -16.08 -11.11 6.56
C THR A 25 -17.07 -12.04 5.89
N LEU A 26 -17.18 -11.94 4.56
CA LEU A 26 -17.87 -12.93 3.75
C LEU A 26 -16.88 -14.07 3.50
N GLN A 27 -17.15 -15.23 4.02
CA GLN A 27 -16.24 -16.39 3.98
C GLN A 27 -16.82 -17.52 3.14
N ASP A 28 -15.94 -18.20 2.39
CA ASP A 28 -16.23 -19.52 1.86
C ASP A 28 -16.17 -20.52 3.04
N PRO A 29 -17.22 -21.34 3.25
CA PRO A 29 -17.22 -22.37 4.29
C PRO A 29 -16.05 -23.36 4.19
N ASN A 30 -15.51 -23.57 2.99
CA ASN A 30 -14.41 -24.49 2.70
C ASN A 30 -13.02 -23.83 2.78
N ALA A 31 -12.95 -22.50 2.86
CA ALA A 31 -11.69 -21.73 2.93
C ALA A 31 -11.82 -20.60 3.96
N LEU A 32 -11.81 -20.98 5.23
CA LEU A 32 -11.98 -20.03 6.32
C LEU A 32 -10.78 -19.11 6.46
N LEU A 33 -11.03 -17.81 6.44
CA LEU A 33 -10.03 -16.76 6.69
C LEU A 33 -10.22 -16.19 8.09
N THR A 34 -9.14 -15.97 8.80
CA THR A 34 -9.17 -15.26 10.08
C THR A 34 -9.64 -13.83 9.86
N PRO A 35 -10.77 -13.40 10.45
CA PRO A 35 -11.19 -12.00 10.34
C PRO A 35 -10.21 -11.09 11.05
N PRO A 36 -9.96 -9.89 10.51
CA PRO A 36 -9.16 -8.88 11.22
C PRO A 36 -9.88 -8.43 12.49
N TYR A 37 -9.12 -7.85 13.42
CA TYR A 37 -9.67 -7.31 14.66
C TYR A 37 -10.59 -6.13 14.38
N ASP A 38 -11.74 -6.11 15.06
CA ASP A 38 -12.60 -4.94 15.17
C ASP A 38 -11.92 -3.90 16.09
N LYS A 39 -12.12 -2.62 15.82
CA LYS A 39 -11.61 -1.49 16.62
C LYS A 39 -12.78 -0.72 17.22
N GLU A 40 -13.01 -0.90 18.53
CA GLU A 40 -14.23 -0.44 19.20
C GLU A 40 -13.98 0.10 20.62
N PRO A 41 -13.63 1.37 20.77
CA PRO A 41 -13.36 2.43 19.79
C PRO A 41 -11.90 2.50 19.37
N GLU A 42 -11.62 3.30 18.33
CA GLU A 42 -10.30 3.84 18.03
C GLU A 42 -10.34 5.34 18.19
N LEU A 43 -9.47 5.87 19.03
CA LEU A 43 -9.23 7.30 19.22
C LEU A 43 -7.86 7.64 18.63
N TYR A 44 -7.80 8.71 17.88
CA TYR A 44 -6.59 9.20 17.24
C TYR A 44 -6.40 10.68 17.51
N LEU A 45 -5.17 11.06 17.81
CA LEU A 45 -4.75 12.45 17.96
C LEU A 45 -3.42 12.65 17.24
N ARG A 46 -3.33 13.67 16.41
CA ARG A 46 -2.07 14.15 15.83
C ARG A 46 -1.95 15.65 16.10
N GLY A 47 -0.80 16.05 16.63
CA GLY A 47 -0.36 17.43 16.70
C GLY A 47 0.86 17.60 15.78
N ALA A 48 0.93 18.72 15.04
CA ALA A 48 2.10 19.06 14.26
C ALA A 48 2.34 20.56 14.27
N ARG A 49 3.58 20.95 14.47
CA ARG A 49 4.03 22.34 14.36
C ARG A 49 5.37 22.36 13.63
N TYR A 50 5.37 22.97 12.49
CA TYR A 50 6.53 23.09 11.60
C TYR A 50 7.18 24.46 11.77
N ASP A 51 8.50 24.52 11.56
CA ASP A 51 9.33 25.71 11.64
C ASP A 51 9.19 26.49 12.97
N TRP A 52 9.12 25.74 14.08
CA TRP A 52 9.14 26.33 15.41
C TRP A 52 10.59 26.61 15.84
N GLY A 53 11.09 27.80 15.47
CA GLY A 53 12.50 28.14 15.66
C GLY A 53 13.45 27.25 14.87
N GLY A 54 13.03 26.78 13.70
CA GLY A 54 13.78 25.86 12.85
C GLY A 54 13.52 24.37 13.15
N PHE A 55 12.75 24.04 14.19
CA PHE A 55 12.38 22.67 14.52
C PHE A 55 11.00 22.32 13.97
N ASP A 56 10.85 21.09 13.52
CA ASP A 56 9.57 20.48 13.26
C ASP A 56 9.24 19.50 14.39
N ALA A 57 8.10 19.70 15.02
CA ALA A 57 7.62 18.84 16.11
C ALA A 57 6.32 18.16 15.67
N GLU A 58 6.26 16.85 15.80
CA GLU A 58 5.06 16.06 15.56
C GLU A 58 4.77 15.16 16.75
N TRP A 59 3.50 14.97 17.02
CA TRP A 59 3.02 14.06 18.05
C TRP A 59 1.82 13.28 17.54
N THR A 60 1.94 11.96 17.54
CA THR A 60 0.86 11.06 17.18
C THR A 60 0.53 10.17 18.37
N SER A 61 -0.77 10.04 18.68
CA SER A 61 -1.26 9.12 19.71
C SER A 61 -2.49 8.38 19.27
N THR A 62 -2.59 7.11 19.63
CA THR A 62 -3.75 6.26 19.37
C THR A 62 -4.14 5.50 20.62
N ALA A 63 -5.45 5.42 20.89
CA ALA A 63 -6.00 4.52 21.89
C ALA A 63 -7.05 3.63 21.20
N VAL A 64 -6.83 2.31 21.23
CA VAL A 64 -7.65 1.38 20.46
C VAL A 64 -8.04 0.20 21.36
N ARG A 65 -9.32 -0.14 21.34
CA ARG A 65 -9.81 -1.41 21.86
C ARG A 65 -10.01 -2.39 20.72
N PHE A 66 -9.32 -3.52 20.81
CA PHE A 66 -9.38 -4.60 19.84
C PHE A 66 -10.30 -5.71 20.31
N SER A 67 -11.22 -6.10 19.44
CA SER A 67 -12.11 -7.23 19.63
C SER A 67 -11.95 -8.21 18.48
N GLN A 68 -11.65 -9.49 18.78
CA GLN A 68 -11.55 -10.53 17.76
C GLN A 68 -12.94 -11.08 17.47
N PRO A 69 -13.47 -10.97 16.24
CA PRO A 69 -14.69 -11.64 15.84
C PRO A 69 -14.58 -13.16 16.01
N LEU A 70 -15.69 -13.79 16.37
CA LEU A 70 -15.73 -15.25 16.50
C LEU A 70 -15.73 -15.91 15.12
N LEU A 71 -14.87 -16.91 14.95
CA LEU A 71 -14.84 -17.79 13.79
C LEU A 71 -15.21 -19.19 14.27
N LEU A 72 -16.34 -19.75 13.79
CA LEU A 72 -16.89 -21.02 14.25
C LEU A 72 -17.08 -21.08 15.79
N GLY A 73 -17.50 -19.98 16.41
CA GLY A 73 -17.69 -19.89 17.85
C GLY A 73 -16.41 -19.75 18.68
N LYS A 74 -15.24 -19.63 18.03
CA LYS A 74 -13.92 -19.51 18.69
C LYS A 74 -13.19 -18.24 18.24
N ARG A 75 -12.25 -17.79 19.06
CA ARG A 75 -11.36 -16.65 18.74
C ARG A 75 -9.99 -17.12 18.29
N ASN A 76 -9.36 -16.35 17.43
CA ASN A 76 -8.01 -16.65 16.92
C ASN A 76 -6.90 -15.87 17.64
N GLY A 77 -7.26 -15.01 18.58
CA GLY A 77 -6.31 -14.21 19.36
C GLY A 77 -6.97 -13.50 20.54
N PRO A 78 -6.18 -12.91 21.44
CA PRO A 78 -6.69 -12.19 22.61
C PRO A 78 -7.35 -10.88 22.21
N ASN A 79 -8.38 -10.47 22.96
CA ASN A 79 -8.84 -9.08 22.94
C ASN A 79 -7.90 -8.22 23.77
N GLY A 80 -7.94 -6.91 23.58
CA GLY A 80 -7.16 -6.00 24.43
C GLY A 80 -7.24 -4.56 24.02
N ASP A 81 -6.66 -3.72 24.86
CA ASP A 81 -6.53 -2.29 24.63
C ASP A 81 -5.06 -1.96 24.34
N ARG A 82 -4.83 -1.05 23.40
CA ARG A 82 -3.52 -0.46 23.13
C ARG A 82 -3.59 1.04 23.22
N LEU A 83 -2.71 1.62 24.05
CA LEU A 83 -2.40 3.04 24.06
C LEU A 83 -1.01 3.22 23.46
N GLN A 84 -0.88 4.02 22.44
CA GLN A 84 0.39 4.32 21.79
C GLN A 84 0.57 5.82 21.67
N THR A 85 1.80 6.30 21.89
CA THR A 85 2.17 7.70 21.68
C THR A 85 3.58 7.78 21.06
N TYR A 86 3.73 8.67 20.10
CA TYR A 86 4.98 8.85 19.37
C TYR A 86 5.25 10.34 19.09
N PRO A 87 5.82 11.06 20.06
CA PRO A 87 6.39 12.39 19.83
C PRO A 87 7.70 12.28 19.05
N THR A 88 7.89 13.16 18.07
CA THR A 88 9.10 13.31 17.28
C THR A 88 9.50 14.76 17.14
N VAL A 89 10.79 15.01 17.01
CA VAL A 89 11.37 16.32 16.71
C VAL A 89 12.40 16.15 15.62
N SER A 90 12.36 16.99 14.59
CA SER A 90 13.37 17.07 13.56
C SER A 90 13.86 18.51 13.37
N TYR A 91 15.06 18.65 12.82
CA TYR A 91 15.66 19.95 12.49
C TYR A 91 16.07 19.99 11.01
N PRO A 92 15.16 20.36 10.11
CA PRO A 92 15.43 20.38 8.68
C PRO A 92 16.40 21.51 8.31
N ILE A 93 17.59 21.16 7.85
CA ILE A 93 18.54 22.11 7.25
C ILE A 93 18.44 21.92 5.74
N VAL A 94 17.70 22.79 5.08
CA VAL A 94 17.49 22.75 3.62
C VAL A 94 18.16 23.96 2.97
N ARG A 95 18.96 23.70 1.94
CA ARG A 95 19.65 24.72 1.15
C ARG A 95 19.51 24.38 -0.34
N PRO A 96 19.68 25.34 -1.24
CA PRO A 96 19.80 25.01 -2.66
C PRO A 96 20.90 23.97 -2.87
N GLY A 97 20.56 22.85 -3.46
CA GLY A 97 21.49 21.78 -3.79
C GLY A 97 21.81 20.76 -2.68
N TRP A 98 21.37 20.93 -1.42
CA TRP A 98 21.54 19.90 -0.38
C TRP A 98 20.57 20.04 0.78
N PHE A 99 20.35 18.94 1.50
CA PHE A 99 19.60 18.94 2.76
C PHE A 99 20.19 17.95 3.76
N VAL A 100 19.96 18.26 5.05
CA VAL A 100 20.26 17.37 6.19
C VAL A 100 19.11 17.49 7.19
N VAL A 101 18.47 16.38 7.52
CA VAL A 101 17.32 16.32 8.41
C VAL A 101 17.56 15.29 9.49
N PRO A 102 18.18 15.65 10.63
CA PRO A 102 18.18 14.80 11.80
C PRO A 102 16.79 14.77 12.43
N LYS A 103 16.36 13.59 12.86
CA LYS A 103 15.08 13.35 13.54
C LYS A 103 15.27 12.39 14.70
N VAL A 104 14.61 12.70 15.81
CA VAL A 104 14.53 11.82 16.97
C VAL A 104 13.08 11.70 17.44
N GLY A 105 12.73 10.53 17.90
CA GLY A 105 11.41 10.25 18.45
C GLY A 105 11.45 9.16 19.50
N VAL A 106 10.40 9.07 20.29
CA VAL A 106 10.23 8.03 21.30
C VAL A 106 8.83 7.41 21.15
N ASN A 107 8.79 6.15 20.75
CA ASN A 107 7.54 5.42 20.71
C ASN A 107 7.30 4.74 22.05
N TYR A 108 6.24 5.15 22.75
CA TYR A 108 5.75 4.49 23.94
C TYR A 108 4.44 3.80 23.62
N THR A 109 4.33 2.53 24.02
CA THR A 109 3.12 1.74 23.80
C THR A 109 2.81 0.93 25.06
N GLN A 110 1.54 0.95 25.48
CA GLN A 110 1.02 0.17 26.59
C GLN A 110 -0.11 -0.72 26.12
N TYR A 111 -0.12 -1.97 26.57
CA TYR A 111 -1.10 -2.99 26.25
C TYR A 111 -1.80 -3.48 27.52
N GLN A 112 -3.11 -3.68 27.41
CA GLN A 112 -3.93 -4.38 28.39
C GLN A 112 -4.61 -5.53 27.66
N THR A 113 -4.21 -6.77 27.96
CA THR A 113 -4.67 -7.96 27.23
C THR A 113 -5.67 -8.72 28.06
N SER A 114 -6.82 -9.04 27.48
CA SER A 114 -7.84 -9.88 28.11
C SER A 114 -7.83 -11.28 27.50
N TRP A 115 -7.79 -12.29 28.37
CA TRP A 115 -7.81 -13.69 28.00
C TRP A 115 -9.18 -14.31 28.31
N TYR A 116 -9.64 -15.16 27.36
CA TYR A 116 -10.77 -16.03 27.61
C TYR A 116 -10.25 -17.47 27.63
N ASN A 117 -10.47 -18.18 28.75
CA ASN A 117 -10.10 -19.59 28.85
C ASN A 117 -10.93 -20.42 27.87
N GLY A 118 -10.27 -21.15 26.99
CA GLY A 118 -10.87 -22.27 26.27
C GLY A 118 -11.37 -22.01 24.82
N ASP A 119 -11.42 -20.78 24.34
CA ASP A 119 -12.12 -20.46 23.07
C ASP A 119 -11.17 -20.14 21.90
N TYR A 120 -10.01 -20.79 21.82
CA TYR A 120 -9.05 -20.52 20.71
C TYR A 120 -9.12 -21.58 19.63
N LEU A 121 -9.26 -21.12 18.37
CA LEU A 121 -8.96 -21.91 17.18
C LEU A 121 -7.45 -21.92 16.97
N GLY A 122 -6.83 -23.07 16.96
CA GLY A 122 -5.42 -23.23 16.60
C GLY A 122 -5.13 -23.01 15.09
N LEU A 123 -5.85 -22.11 14.45
CA LEU A 123 -5.77 -21.82 13.02
C LEU A 123 -4.75 -20.75 12.72
N ASN A 124 -3.53 -20.88 12.74
CA ASN A 124 -2.44 -20.03 12.28
C ASN A 124 -1.27 -19.92 13.24
N THR A 125 -0.96 -21.00 13.86
CA THR A 125 0.41 -21.18 14.27
C THR A 125 1.03 -22.10 13.23
N GLY A 126 1.68 -21.56 12.24
CA GLY A 126 2.66 -22.35 11.51
C GLY A 126 3.51 -23.05 12.56
N THR A 127 3.35 -24.38 12.70
CA THR A 127 4.12 -25.26 13.60
C THR A 127 4.07 -24.96 15.10
N ALA A 128 3.02 -24.38 15.65
CA ALA A 128 2.85 -24.42 17.09
C ALA A 128 2.01 -25.64 17.46
N ASN A 129 2.59 -26.52 18.27
CA ASN A 129 1.89 -27.61 18.89
C ASN A 129 0.55 -27.15 19.48
N ALA A 130 -0.54 -27.76 19.06
CA ALA A 130 -1.82 -27.60 19.68
C ALA A 130 -1.65 -27.82 21.20
N GLY A 131 -1.77 -26.75 22.00
CA GLY A 131 -1.66 -26.84 23.45
C GLY A 131 -0.76 -25.84 24.15
N THR A 132 0.11 -25.11 23.48
CA THR A 132 0.88 -24.03 24.11
C THR A 132 0.16 -22.69 23.91
N SER A 133 -0.67 -22.33 24.88
CA SER A 133 -1.09 -20.95 25.04
C SER A 133 0.15 -20.08 25.22
N VAL A 134 0.50 -19.27 24.22
CA VAL A 134 1.48 -18.20 24.42
C VAL A 134 0.87 -17.27 25.45
N GLY A 135 1.33 -17.38 26.70
CA GLY A 135 0.80 -16.58 27.80
C GLY A 135 1.22 -15.14 27.62
N TYR A 136 0.40 -14.32 26.97
CA TYR A 136 0.61 -12.88 26.96
C TYR A 136 0.33 -12.32 28.37
N PRO A 137 1.22 -11.52 28.98
CA PRO A 137 0.92 -10.84 30.23
C PRO A 137 -0.29 -9.92 30.09
N ARG A 138 -1.05 -9.77 31.17
CA ARG A 138 -2.23 -8.89 31.17
C ARG A 138 -1.91 -7.43 30.89
N SER A 139 -0.76 -6.94 31.37
CA SER A 139 -0.30 -5.58 31.15
C SER A 139 1.15 -5.59 30.71
N GLN A 140 1.46 -4.86 29.66
CA GLN A 140 2.81 -4.71 29.13
C GLN A 140 3.00 -3.28 28.63
N SER A 141 4.23 -2.79 28.71
CA SER A 141 4.61 -1.53 28.10
C SER A 141 5.95 -1.67 27.39
N ARG A 142 6.16 -0.81 26.41
CA ARG A 142 7.39 -0.75 25.63
C ARG A 142 7.72 0.70 25.33
N THR A 143 9.01 1.05 25.48
CA THR A 143 9.57 2.34 25.07
C THR A 143 10.69 2.10 24.08
N VAL A 144 10.57 2.65 22.87
CA VAL A 144 11.55 2.50 21.79
C VAL A 144 11.96 3.87 21.29
N PRO A 145 13.21 4.30 21.52
CA PRO A 145 13.74 5.49 20.84
C PRO A 145 14.03 5.17 19.37
N ILE A 146 13.72 6.13 18.50
CA ILE A 146 13.92 6.04 17.04
C ILE A 146 14.70 7.28 16.63
N MET A 147 15.82 7.08 15.93
CA MET A 147 16.69 8.16 15.50
C MET A 147 16.98 7.97 14.02
N SER A 148 16.82 9.01 13.23
CA SER A 148 17.14 8.98 11.81
C SER A 148 17.90 10.22 11.38
N LEU A 149 18.70 10.07 10.33
CA LEU A 149 19.38 11.14 9.63
C LEU A 149 19.14 10.96 8.14
N ASP A 150 18.42 11.90 7.55
CA ASP A 150 18.16 11.95 6.13
C ASP A 150 18.98 13.07 5.49
N THR A 151 19.76 12.76 4.47
CA THR A 151 20.62 13.74 3.81
C THR A 151 20.70 13.46 2.31
N GLY A 152 20.80 14.52 1.53
CA GLY A 152 20.93 14.42 0.07
C GLY A 152 21.57 15.64 -0.55
N LEU A 153 22.06 15.42 -1.76
CA LEU A 153 22.60 16.46 -2.64
C LEU A 153 21.73 16.53 -3.89
N ILE A 154 21.67 17.69 -4.50
CA ILE A 154 20.96 17.93 -5.75
C ILE A 154 21.91 18.66 -6.70
N PHE A 155 22.31 17.98 -7.76
CA PHE A 155 23.09 18.55 -8.84
C PHE A 155 22.18 18.77 -10.05
N GLU A 156 22.37 19.86 -10.75
CA GLU A 156 21.57 20.21 -11.94
C GLU A 156 22.50 20.55 -13.11
N ARG A 157 22.05 20.18 -14.30
CA ARG A 157 22.67 20.60 -15.55
C ARG A 157 21.66 20.76 -16.67
N ASP A 158 21.91 21.67 -17.57
CA ASP A 158 21.14 21.77 -18.80
C ASP A 158 21.54 20.66 -19.77
N THR A 159 20.56 20.06 -20.43
CA THR A 159 20.75 18.98 -21.37
C THR A 159 19.60 18.95 -22.39
N THR A 160 19.61 17.97 -23.26
CA THR A 160 18.49 17.68 -24.16
C THR A 160 18.04 16.24 -23.98
N LEU A 161 16.72 16.01 -23.90
CA LEU A 161 16.13 14.68 -23.86
C LEU A 161 15.11 14.57 -25.00
N PHE A 162 15.23 13.53 -25.84
CA PHE A 162 14.36 13.31 -27.01
C PHE A 162 14.23 14.55 -27.92
N GLY A 163 15.34 15.33 -28.06
CA GLY A 163 15.38 16.55 -28.88
C GLY A 163 14.73 17.79 -28.24
N LYS A 164 14.27 17.73 -26.98
CA LYS A 164 13.73 18.88 -26.25
C LYS A 164 14.72 19.36 -25.19
N ALA A 165 14.82 20.67 -25.01
CA ALA A 165 15.63 21.28 -23.95
C ALA A 165 15.11 20.81 -22.58
N SER A 166 16.00 20.36 -21.73
CA SER A 166 15.66 19.75 -20.43
C SER A 166 16.71 20.11 -19.39
N THR A 167 16.30 20.19 -18.13
CA THR A 167 17.20 20.23 -16.98
C THR A 167 17.31 18.82 -16.40
N GLN A 168 18.52 18.29 -16.32
CA GLN A 168 18.77 17.00 -15.68
C GLN A 168 19.22 17.24 -14.25
N THR A 169 18.58 16.54 -13.30
CA THR A 169 19.04 16.45 -11.90
C THR A 169 19.79 15.17 -11.64
N LEU A 170 20.70 15.19 -10.65
CA LEU A 170 21.31 14.01 -10.04
C LEU A 170 21.23 14.17 -8.52
N GLU A 171 20.50 13.25 -7.86
CA GLU A 171 20.06 13.37 -6.49
C GLU A 171 20.53 12.15 -5.67
N PRO A 172 21.79 12.11 -5.19
CA PRO A 172 22.21 11.13 -4.22
C PRO A 172 21.56 11.41 -2.86
N ARG A 173 21.03 10.37 -2.20
CA ARG A 173 20.38 10.44 -0.88
C ARG A 173 20.86 9.32 0.01
N LEU A 174 21.15 9.65 1.26
CA LEU A 174 21.52 8.71 2.30
C LEU A 174 20.54 8.85 3.46
N TYR A 175 20.02 7.73 3.93
CA TYR A 175 19.12 7.67 5.09
C TYR A 175 19.66 6.67 6.10
N TYR A 176 20.09 7.17 7.23
CA TYR A 176 20.55 6.36 8.35
C TYR A 176 19.46 6.22 9.39
N LEU A 177 19.22 5.00 9.88
CA LEU A 177 18.23 4.70 10.88
C LEU A 177 18.83 3.88 12.02
N ARG A 178 18.58 4.34 13.25
CA ARG A 178 18.94 3.63 14.48
C ARG A 178 17.73 3.44 15.37
N VAL A 179 17.39 2.17 15.63
CA VAL A 179 16.34 1.73 16.55
C VAL A 179 16.93 0.62 17.42
N PRO A 180 17.18 0.83 18.71
CA PRO A 180 17.74 -0.21 19.59
C PRO A 180 16.71 -1.33 19.78
N TYR A 181 17.24 -2.54 19.96
CA TYR A 181 16.41 -3.71 20.27
C TYR A 181 15.63 -3.52 21.58
N ARG A 182 14.38 -3.95 21.56
CA ARG A 182 13.53 -4.17 22.72
C ARG A 182 12.80 -5.48 22.54
N ASP A 183 12.74 -6.30 23.57
CA ASP A 183 11.97 -7.55 23.54
C ASP A 183 10.48 -7.25 23.36
N GLN A 184 9.88 -7.82 22.34
CA GLN A 184 8.50 -7.66 21.95
C GLN A 184 7.81 -9.02 21.76
N SER A 185 8.48 -10.11 22.13
CA SER A 185 8.01 -11.49 21.91
C SER A 185 6.67 -11.77 22.59
N LYS A 186 6.41 -11.12 23.73
CA LYS A 186 5.18 -11.27 24.51
C LYS A 186 4.10 -10.23 24.20
N ILE A 187 4.34 -9.32 23.26
CA ILE A 187 3.35 -8.33 22.84
C ILE A 187 2.42 -8.96 21.79
N PRO A 188 1.09 -8.89 21.94
CA PRO A 188 0.16 -9.39 20.93
C PRO A 188 0.30 -8.61 19.61
N VAL A 189 -0.14 -9.21 18.51
CA VAL A 189 -0.22 -8.56 17.20
C VAL A 189 -1.70 -8.41 16.84
N TYR A 190 -2.16 -7.17 16.78
CA TYR A 190 -3.56 -6.86 16.47
C TYR A 190 -3.74 -6.42 15.01
N ASP A 191 -2.99 -5.43 14.57
CA ASP A 191 -3.17 -4.78 13.27
C ASP A 191 -1.84 -4.40 12.58
N THR A 192 -0.77 -5.09 12.95
CA THR A 192 0.57 -4.89 12.38
C THR A 192 0.90 -6.00 11.39
N SER A 193 1.41 -5.64 10.23
CA SER A 193 1.85 -6.54 9.18
C SER A 193 3.22 -6.11 8.63
N LEU A 194 3.93 -7.05 7.99
CA LEU A 194 5.18 -6.74 7.28
C LEU A 194 4.85 -5.93 6.03
N SER A 195 5.56 -4.82 5.85
CA SER A 195 5.46 -4.00 4.64
C SER A 195 6.32 -4.59 3.52
N ASP A 196 5.82 -4.51 2.31
CA ASP A 196 6.62 -4.83 1.12
C ASP A 196 7.80 -3.88 0.99
N PHE A 197 8.99 -4.41 0.75
CA PHE A 197 10.16 -3.58 0.49
C PHE A 197 10.00 -2.86 -0.84
N SER A 198 10.03 -1.53 -0.81
CA SER A 198 9.83 -0.63 -1.95
C SER A 198 10.65 0.65 -1.76
N PHE A 199 10.67 1.54 -2.75
CA PHE A 199 11.33 2.83 -2.62
C PHE A 199 10.79 3.66 -1.45
N SER A 200 9.48 3.68 -1.23
CA SER A 200 8.89 4.37 -0.07
C SER A 200 9.33 3.73 1.23
N GLN A 201 9.21 2.39 1.33
CA GLN A 201 9.57 1.65 2.53
C GLN A 201 11.08 1.73 2.84
N ALA A 202 11.94 1.92 1.83
CA ALA A 202 13.38 2.05 2.00
C ALA A 202 13.80 3.24 2.88
N PHE A 203 12.94 4.26 3.01
CA PHE A 203 13.14 5.48 3.82
C PHE A 203 12.21 5.57 5.03
N GLU A 204 11.48 4.50 5.36
CA GLU A 204 10.61 4.44 6.53
C GLU A 204 11.37 3.99 7.78
N GLU A 205 10.89 4.47 8.94
CA GLU A 205 11.47 4.17 10.25
C GLU A 205 11.16 2.74 10.74
N ASN A 206 10.13 2.10 10.18
CA ASN A 206 9.73 0.75 10.55
C ASN A 206 9.45 -0.09 9.31
N ILE A 207 9.87 -1.34 9.33
CA ILE A 207 9.54 -2.30 8.25
C ILE A 207 8.11 -2.82 8.37
N TYR A 208 7.47 -2.63 9.50
CA TYR A 208 6.09 -3.02 9.75
C TYR A 208 5.14 -1.86 9.50
N THR A 209 3.97 -2.17 8.96
CA THR A 209 2.89 -1.21 8.66
C THR A 209 1.62 -1.56 9.45
N GLY A 210 0.65 -0.65 9.46
CA GLY A 210 -0.59 -0.74 10.23
C GLY A 210 -0.42 -0.18 11.63
N GLY A 211 -0.53 -1.02 12.64
CA GLY A 211 -0.32 -0.62 14.04
C GLY A 211 1.14 -0.63 14.47
N TRP A 212 1.35 -0.33 15.74
CA TRP A 212 2.68 -0.28 16.35
C TRP A 212 2.95 -1.51 17.24
N ASP A 213 2.39 -2.69 16.92
CA ASP A 213 2.60 -3.89 17.74
C ASP A 213 4.02 -4.44 17.59
N ARG A 214 4.65 -4.17 16.46
CA ARG A 214 6.08 -4.46 16.23
C ARG A 214 6.80 -3.23 15.73
N ILE A 215 7.94 -2.93 16.34
CA ILE A 215 8.92 -1.96 15.86
C ILE A 215 10.22 -2.71 15.68
N SER A 216 10.67 -2.84 14.43
CA SER A 216 11.91 -3.54 14.12
C SER A 216 13.10 -2.81 14.71
N ASN A 217 14.01 -3.55 15.34
CA ASN A 217 15.32 -3.01 15.64
C ASN A 217 16.07 -2.70 14.34
N ALA A 218 16.76 -1.58 14.31
CA ALA A 218 17.48 -1.12 13.14
C ALA A 218 18.84 -0.50 13.50
N ASN A 219 19.82 -0.81 12.70
CA ASN A 219 21.07 -0.11 12.53
C ASN A 219 21.39 -0.26 11.05
N GLN A 220 21.01 0.74 10.25
CA GLN A 220 20.97 0.56 8.80
C GLN A 220 21.18 1.88 8.06
N LEU A 221 21.70 1.77 6.85
CA LEU A 221 21.90 2.88 5.93
C LEU A 221 21.23 2.54 4.59
N THR A 222 20.29 3.34 4.16
CA THR A 222 19.74 3.30 2.80
C THR A 222 20.49 4.31 1.95
N ALA A 223 21.06 3.85 0.83
CA ALA A 223 21.65 4.69 -0.19
C ALA A 223 20.78 4.66 -1.44
N ALA A 224 20.48 5.82 -2.00
CA ALA A 224 19.72 5.96 -3.23
C ALA A 224 20.36 6.99 -4.15
N LEU A 225 20.16 6.80 -5.44
CA LEU A 225 20.54 7.74 -6.48
C LEU A 225 19.35 7.89 -7.42
N THR A 226 18.88 9.12 -7.57
CA THR A 226 17.81 9.47 -8.52
C THR A 226 18.34 10.44 -9.55
N THR A 227 17.95 10.28 -10.80
CA THR A 227 18.17 11.28 -11.84
C THR A 227 16.85 11.54 -12.54
N ARG A 228 16.57 12.82 -12.80
CA ARG A 228 15.34 13.27 -13.47
C ARG A 228 15.67 14.16 -14.63
N TRP A 229 14.82 14.14 -15.63
CA TRP A 229 14.85 15.05 -16.76
C TRP A 229 13.56 15.85 -16.78
N LEU A 230 13.68 17.12 -16.47
CA LEU A 230 12.58 18.07 -16.42
C LEU A 230 12.57 18.89 -17.72
N ASP A 231 11.40 19.06 -18.31
CA ASP A 231 11.23 19.95 -19.47
C ASP A 231 11.62 21.39 -19.07
N ALA A 232 12.54 22.01 -19.77
CA ALA A 232 13.09 23.33 -19.41
C ALA A 232 12.04 24.45 -19.43
N SER A 233 10.96 24.29 -20.18
CA SER A 233 9.91 25.31 -20.32
C SER A 233 8.77 25.17 -19.32
N THR A 234 8.43 23.92 -18.97
CA THR A 234 7.24 23.64 -18.14
C THR A 234 7.57 23.06 -16.76
N GLY A 235 8.81 22.59 -16.54
CA GLY A 235 9.22 21.86 -15.34
C GLY A 235 8.62 20.45 -15.26
N PHE A 236 7.89 19.99 -16.29
CA PHE A 236 7.29 18.65 -16.29
C PHE A 236 8.36 17.56 -16.35
N GLU A 237 8.26 16.55 -15.46
CA GLU A 237 9.17 15.41 -15.46
C GLU A 237 8.92 14.52 -16.69
N ARG A 238 9.89 14.50 -17.60
CA ARG A 238 9.86 13.69 -18.84
C ARG A 238 10.39 12.28 -18.63
N ALA A 239 11.37 12.14 -17.78
CA ALA A 239 11.92 10.84 -17.41
C ALA A 239 12.53 10.88 -16.02
N SER A 240 12.53 9.76 -15.34
CA SER A 240 13.31 9.56 -14.12
C SER A 240 13.87 8.15 -14.06
N LEU A 241 15.00 8.00 -13.37
CA LEU A 241 15.62 6.74 -13.02
C LEU A 241 16.05 6.82 -11.57
N ALA A 242 15.68 5.84 -10.77
CA ALA A 242 16.05 5.74 -9.37
C ALA A 242 16.59 4.34 -9.06
N VAL A 243 17.63 4.28 -8.25
CA VAL A 243 18.17 3.04 -7.70
C VAL A 243 18.35 3.20 -6.20
N ALA A 244 18.12 2.14 -5.43
CA ALA A 244 18.33 2.17 -3.98
C ALA A 244 18.72 0.79 -3.44
N GLN A 245 19.49 0.80 -2.36
CA GLN A 245 19.82 -0.38 -1.58
C GLN A 245 19.99 0.00 -0.12
N ARG A 246 19.57 -0.88 0.78
CA ARG A 246 19.76 -0.75 2.22
C ARG A 246 20.85 -1.69 2.71
N LEU A 247 21.79 -1.16 3.49
CA LEU A 247 22.83 -1.88 4.19
C LEU A 247 22.42 -2.04 5.66
N TYR A 248 22.58 -3.23 6.20
CA TYR A 248 22.24 -3.56 7.57
C TYR A 248 23.51 -3.81 8.39
N PHE A 249 23.63 -3.12 9.52
CA PHE A 249 24.76 -3.23 10.43
C PHE A 249 24.42 -3.99 11.72
N ALA A 250 23.20 -4.53 11.79
CA ALA A 250 22.72 -5.38 12.87
C ALA A 250 21.67 -6.37 12.33
N ASP A 251 21.62 -7.54 12.96
CA ASP A 251 20.64 -8.56 12.66
C ASP A 251 19.25 -8.14 13.09
N GLN A 252 18.25 -8.61 12.40
CA GLN A 252 16.86 -8.45 12.78
C GLN A 252 16.55 -9.39 13.95
N GLN A 253 16.11 -8.82 15.07
CA GLN A 253 15.75 -9.59 16.28
C GLN A 253 14.25 -9.52 16.57
N VAL A 254 13.58 -8.47 16.08
CA VAL A 254 12.14 -8.30 16.25
C VAL A 254 11.44 -8.77 14.99
N THR A 255 10.55 -9.75 15.14
CA THR A 255 9.79 -10.38 14.05
C THR A 255 8.31 -10.48 14.39
N LEU A 256 7.48 -10.67 13.37
CA LEU A 256 6.11 -11.14 13.54
C LEU A 256 6.10 -12.65 13.85
N PRO A 257 5.05 -13.18 14.47
CA PRO A 257 4.90 -14.61 14.67
C PRO A 257 4.97 -15.36 13.32
N GLY A 258 5.89 -16.33 13.23
CA GLY A 258 6.12 -17.13 12.00
C GLY A 258 6.98 -16.44 10.93
N GLU A 259 7.43 -15.21 11.15
CA GLU A 259 8.39 -14.54 10.27
C GLU A 259 9.81 -15.04 10.54
N THR A 260 10.54 -15.34 9.47
CA THR A 260 11.96 -15.69 9.57
C THR A 260 12.79 -14.41 9.72
N PRO A 261 13.64 -14.29 10.75
CA PRO A 261 14.53 -13.14 10.89
C PRO A 261 15.42 -12.98 9.67
N ARG A 262 15.66 -11.74 9.28
CA ARG A 262 16.60 -11.42 8.22
C ARG A 262 18.04 -11.57 8.74
N GLU A 263 18.85 -12.37 8.04
CA GLU A 263 20.27 -12.58 8.32
C GLU A 263 21.20 -11.85 7.32
N ASN A 264 20.62 -11.38 6.22
CA ASN A 264 21.36 -10.74 5.15
C ASN A 264 21.85 -9.33 5.55
N VAL A 265 23.08 -8.98 5.15
CA VAL A 265 23.71 -7.66 5.40
C VAL A 265 23.25 -6.58 4.41
N ARG A 266 22.53 -6.94 3.36
CA ARG A 266 21.98 -6.01 2.35
C ARG A 266 20.55 -6.39 2.01
N SER A 267 19.76 -5.37 1.66
CA SER A 267 18.45 -5.60 1.06
C SER A 267 18.57 -6.02 -0.40
N ASP A 268 17.45 -6.38 -0.98
CA ASP A 268 17.29 -6.38 -2.42
C ASP A 268 17.64 -5.02 -3.00
N PHE A 269 18.16 -5.02 -4.22
CA PHE A 269 18.46 -3.81 -4.98
C PHE A 269 17.20 -3.35 -5.71
N LEU A 270 16.80 -2.11 -5.50
CA LEU A 270 15.63 -1.49 -6.11
C LEU A 270 16.01 -0.69 -7.35
N VAL A 271 15.25 -0.85 -8.42
CA VAL A 271 15.35 -0.07 -9.65
C VAL A 271 13.96 0.45 -9.99
N GLY A 272 13.85 1.75 -10.22
CA GLY A 272 12.63 2.40 -10.70
C GLY A 272 12.96 3.31 -11.89
N ALA A 273 12.15 3.29 -12.92
CA ALA A 273 12.26 4.21 -14.05
C ALA A 273 10.88 4.60 -14.54
N SER A 274 10.72 5.86 -14.92
CA SER A 274 9.53 6.36 -15.59
C SER A 274 9.93 7.21 -16.78
N ALA A 275 9.14 7.19 -17.85
CA ALA A 275 9.37 8.05 -19.01
C ALA A 275 8.04 8.41 -19.70
N ALA A 276 7.82 9.70 -19.93
CA ALA A 276 6.86 10.23 -20.88
C ALA A 276 7.55 10.41 -22.23
N LEU A 277 7.61 9.32 -23.00
CA LEU A 277 8.31 9.27 -24.31
C LEU A 277 7.69 10.24 -25.31
N THR A 278 6.37 10.39 -25.23
CA THR A 278 5.62 11.43 -25.94
C THR A 278 4.57 12.02 -25.02
N ASP A 279 3.89 13.07 -25.44
CA ASP A 279 2.81 13.67 -24.65
C ASP A 279 1.60 12.71 -24.48
N THR A 280 1.56 11.64 -25.26
CA THR A 280 0.48 10.64 -25.27
C THR A 280 0.91 9.24 -24.79
N PHE A 281 2.22 8.97 -24.69
CA PHE A 281 2.73 7.66 -24.30
C PHE A 281 3.68 7.76 -23.12
N SER A 282 3.37 7.02 -22.04
CA SER A 282 4.20 6.88 -20.86
C SER A 282 4.49 5.41 -20.54
N THR A 283 5.63 5.18 -19.91
CA THR A 283 6.05 3.86 -19.43
C THR A 283 6.66 3.96 -18.05
N ASP A 284 6.43 2.93 -17.22
CA ASP A 284 6.97 2.83 -15.87
C ASP A 284 7.56 1.43 -15.67
N VAL A 285 8.69 1.39 -15.00
CA VAL A 285 9.40 0.17 -14.60
C VAL A 285 9.69 0.23 -13.12
N ALA A 286 9.35 -0.83 -12.39
CA ALA A 286 9.82 -1.04 -11.03
C ALA A 286 10.33 -2.47 -10.91
N ALA A 287 11.57 -2.64 -10.45
CA ALA A 287 12.19 -3.94 -10.35
C ALA A 287 12.95 -4.07 -9.03
N GLN A 288 12.98 -5.28 -8.49
CA GLN A 288 13.64 -5.65 -7.26
C GLN A 288 14.49 -6.88 -7.52
N TYR A 289 15.79 -6.77 -7.27
CA TYR A 289 16.76 -7.83 -7.51
C TYR A 289 17.37 -8.29 -6.20
N ASN A 290 17.30 -9.60 -5.92
CA ASN A 290 17.93 -10.21 -4.76
C ASN A 290 19.38 -10.62 -5.10
N PRO A 291 20.39 -9.96 -4.49
CA PRO A 291 21.78 -10.24 -4.80
C PRO A 291 22.30 -11.57 -4.20
N TYR A 292 21.58 -12.17 -3.23
CA TYR A 292 21.97 -13.43 -2.63
C TYR A 292 21.49 -14.64 -3.43
N ASP A 293 20.26 -14.55 -3.94
CA ASP A 293 19.67 -15.58 -4.80
C ASP A 293 20.03 -15.40 -6.27
N ASN A 294 20.66 -14.28 -6.63
CA ASN A 294 20.97 -13.87 -7.99
C ASN A 294 19.71 -13.90 -8.91
N ARG A 295 18.59 -13.37 -8.41
CA ARG A 295 17.28 -13.43 -9.09
C ARG A 295 16.47 -12.17 -8.86
N TRP A 296 15.58 -11.88 -9.82
CA TRP A 296 14.57 -10.87 -9.66
C TRP A 296 13.48 -11.37 -8.70
N SER A 297 13.18 -10.58 -7.65
CA SER A 297 12.13 -10.87 -6.68
C SER A 297 10.80 -10.28 -7.12
N ARG A 298 10.84 -9.11 -7.75
CA ARG A 298 9.66 -8.40 -8.26
C ARG A 298 10.03 -7.63 -9.53
N THR A 299 9.10 -7.61 -10.48
CA THR A 299 9.20 -6.75 -11.67
C THR A 299 7.80 -6.28 -12.05
N LEU A 300 7.66 -4.99 -12.24
CA LEU A 300 6.49 -4.33 -12.80
C LEU A 300 6.96 -3.54 -14.02
N LEU A 301 6.38 -3.82 -15.16
CA LEU A 301 6.56 -3.05 -16.38
C LEU A 301 5.18 -2.60 -16.84
N SER A 302 4.98 -1.32 -17.05
CA SER A 302 3.72 -0.78 -17.56
C SER A 302 3.95 0.21 -18.68
N GLY A 303 3.04 0.22 -19.64
CA GLY A 303 2.98 1.20 -20.71
C GLY A 303 1.55 1.67 -20.88
N ARG A 304 1.37 2.97 -21.09
CA ARG A 304 0.07 3.60 -21.31
C ARG A 304 0.12 4.54 -22.49
N TRP A 305 -0.82 4.35 -23.38
CA TRP A 305 -1.03 5.22 -24.52
C TRP A 305 -2.40 5.90 -24.42
N SER A 306 -2.41 7.22 -24.37
CA SER A 306 -3.61 8.06 -24.21
C SER A 306 -3.57 9.18 -25.25
N PRO A 307 -3.93 8.89 -26.54
CA PRO A 307 -3.78 9.85 -27.63
C PRO A 307 -4.73 11.05 -27.53
N GLN A 308 -5.86 10.88 -26.86
CA GLN A 308 -6.85 11.94 -26.63
C GLN A 308 -7.66 11.66 -25.35
N ARG A 309 -8.42 12.65 -24.92
CA ARG A 309 -9.31 12.48 -23.76
C ARG A 309 -10.29 11.32 -23.98
N LEU A 310 -10.59 10.54 -22.93
CA LEU A 310 -11.47 9.37 -22.96
C LEU A 310 -10.96 8.21 -23.83
N THR A 311 -9.66 8.22 -24.15
CA THR A 311 -9.02 7.14 -24.92
C THR A 311 -7.76 6.73 -24.18
N THR A 312 -7.69 5.50 -23.73
CA THR A 312 -6.49 4.94 -23.12
C THR A 312 -6.37 3.45 -23.43
N ILE A 313 -5.15 3.02 -23.68
CA ILE A 313 -4.75 1.61 -23.71
C ILE A 313 -3.58 1.47 -22.77
N ALA A 314 -3.72 0.61 -21.78
CA ALA A 314 -2.66 0.34 -20.81
C ALA A 314 -2.33 -1.15 -20.82
N LEU A 315 -1.05 -1.45 -20.92
CA LEU A 315 -0.50 -2.81 -20.83
C LEU A 315 0.42 -2.86 -19.62
N ALA A 316 0.30 -3.88 -18.77
CA ALA A 316 1.20 -4.10 -17.66
C ALA A 316 1.62 -5.56 -17.56
N TYR A 317 2.88 -5.78 -17.25
CA TYR A 317 3.44 -7.07 -16.88
C TYR A 317 3.85 -7.01 -15.42
N ARG A 318 3.41 -7.95 -14.61
CA ARG A 318 3.71 -8.07 -13.19
C ARG A 318 4.29 -9.45 -12.90
N TYR A 319 5.48 -9.43 -12.34
CA TYR A 319 6.13 -10.60 -11.79
C TYR A 319 6.43 -10.36 -10.31
N GLN A 320 6.08 -11.31 -9.47
CA GLN A 320 6.44 -11.33 -8.05
C GLN A 320 6.72 -12.77 -7.68
N ARG A 321 7.93 -13.00 -7.17
CA ARG A 321 8.31 -14.28 -6.61
C ARG A 321 7.67 -14.43 -5.24
N ASP A 322 7.22 -15.63 -4.91
CA ASP A 322 6.81 -15.93 -3.54
C ASP A 322 8.05 -15.92 -2.64
N PRO A 323 8.07 -15.17 -1.53
CA PRO A 323 9.12 -15.31 -0.55
C PRO A 323 9.06 -16.75 -0.04
N GLN A 324 10.14 -17.49 -0.19
CA GLN A 324 10.25 -18.85 0.34
C GLN A 324 10.09 -18.78 1.86
N THR A 325 8.88 -19.01 2.32
CA THR A 325 8.67 -19.55 3.65
C THR A 325 9.17 -20.99 3.56
N GLY A 326 10.06 -21.42 4.42
CA GLY A 326 10.72 -22.74 4.37
C GLY A 326 9.81 -23.96 4.44
N VAL A 327 8.60 -23.86 3.97
CA VAL A 327 7.58 -24.89 3.80
C VAL A 327 7.48 -25.19 2.32
N ALA A 328 7.78 -26.42 1.94
CA ALA A 328 7.87 -26.93 0.56
C ALA A 328 6.59 -26.84 -0.29
N TYR A 329 5.56 -26.15 0.17
CA TYR A 329 4.25 -26.09 -0.46
C TYR A 329 3.60 -24.71 -0.33
N GLN A 330 4.19 -23.71 -0.99
CA GLN A 330 3.48 -22.43 -1.16
C GLN A 330 3.33 -22.13 -2.64
N PRO A 331 2.15 -21.67 -3.06
CA PRO A 331 1.92 -21.34 -4.44
C PRO A 331 2.76 -20.14 -4.84
N GLN A 332 3.47 -20.37 -5.81
CA GLN A 332 4.35 -19.64 -6.64
C GLN A 332 3.84 -18.25 -6.95
N GLY A 333 4.69 -17.29 -6.75
CA GLY A 333 4.45 -15.88 -6.93
C GLY A 333 3.70 -15.49 -8.21
N GLN A 334 3.28 -14.26 -8.27
CA GLN A 334 2.46 -13.72 -9.35
C GLN A 334 3.28 -13.59 -10.65
N ASN A 335 2.73 -14.04 -11.77
CA ASN A 335 3.25 -13.80 -13.11
C ASN A 335 2.07 -13.51 -14.04
N GLN A 336 1.83 -12.24 -14.35
CA GLN A 336 0.56 -11.77 -14.91
C GLN A 336 0.78 -10.69 -15.95
N VAL A 337 0.01 -10.75 -17.02
CA VAL A 337 -0.16 -9.67 -17.99
C VAL A 337 -1.54 -9.09 -17.84
N SER A 338 -1.63 -7.76 -17.87
CA SER A 338 -2.87 -7.00 -17.76
C SER A 338 -3.02 -6.09 -18.97
N LEU A 339 -4.17 -6.14 -19.63
CA LEU A 339 -4.55 -5.20 -20.66
C LEU A 339 -5.79 -4.43 -20.19
N ALA A 340 -5.74 -3.11 -20.24
CA ALA A 340 -6.87 -2.26 -19.90
C ALA A 340 -7.11 -1.23 -21.02
N VAL A 341 -8.37 -0.97 -21.32
CA VAL A 341 -8.77 -0.13 -22.43
C VAL A 341 -9.96 0.74 -22.06
N GLN A 342 -9.93 2.00 -22.42
CA GLN A 342 -11.09 2.87 -22.58
C GLN A 342 -11.08 3.41 -24.02
N TRP A 343 -12.17 3.24 -24.76
CA TRP A 343 -12.20 3.60 -26.19
C TRP A 343 -13.53 4.19 -26.60
N PRO A 344 -13.55 5.36 -27.25
CA PRO A 344 -14.76 5.93 -27.85
C PRO A 344 -15.11 5.23 -29.16
N PHE A 345 -16.22 4.51 -29.21
CA PHE A 345 -16.74 3.94 -30.47
C PHE A 345 -17.46 4.99 -31.31
N THR A 346 -18.15 5.91 -30.61
CA THR A 346 -18.84 7.06 -31.21
C THR A 346 -18.73 8.26 -30.26
N LYS A 347 -19.29 9.39 -30.64
CA LYS A 347 -19.36 10.58 -29.77
C LYS A 347 -20.17 10.37 -28.48
N ARG A 348 -20.94 9.28 -28.39
CA ARG A 348 -21.85 8.96 -27.26
C ARG A 348 -21.54 7.63 -26.58
N TRP A 349 -20.97 6.68 -27.30
CA TRP A 349 -20.68 5.34 -26.80
C TRP A 349 -19.20 5.14 -26.55
N TYR A 350 -18.90 4.69 -25.35
CA TYR A 350 -17.53 4.39 -24.89
C TYR A 350 -17.48 2.98 -24.36
N GLY A 351 -16.48 2.23 -24.80
CA GLY A 351 -16.19 0.91 -24.26
C GLY A 351 -15.11 0.98 -23.20
N VAL A 352 -15.26 0.20 -22.16
CA VAL A 352 -14.26 0.01 -21.11
C VAL A 352 -14.00 -1.48 -20.93
N GLY A 353 -12.74 -1.84 -20.73
CA GLY A 353 -12.38 -3.24 -20.57
C GLY A 353 -11.06 -3.41 -19.84
N ARG A 354 -10.93 -4.54 -19.14
CA ARG A 354 -9.68 -5.01 -18.56
C ARG A 354 -9.66 -6.52 -18.57
N VAL A 355 -8.51 -7.09 -18.88
CA VAL A 355 -8.25 -8.52 -18.73
C VAL A 355 -6.90 -8.70 -18.04
N ASP A 356 -6.90 -9.46 -16.96
CA ASP A 356 -5.72 -9.91 -16.27
C ASP A 356 -5.52 -11.40 -16.52
N TYR A 357 -4.40 -11.73 -17.13
CA TYR A 357 -4.07 -13.08 -17.56
C TYR A 357 -2.85 -13.60 -16.80
N SER A 358 -3.01 -14.70 -16.07
CA SER A 358 -1.90 -15.40 -15.40
C SER A 358 -1.11 -16.23 -16.42
N LEU A 359 0.20 -15.99 -16.49
CA LEU A 359 1.14 -16.76 -17.33
C LEU A 359 1.60 -18.06 -16.66
N ARG A 360 1.30 -18.22 -15.36
CA ARG A 360 1.57 -19.45 -14.62
C ARG A 360 0.30 -20.28 -14.47
N ASN A 361 0.47 -21.59 -14.55
CA ASN A 361 -0.51 -22.50 -14.01
C ASN A 361 -0.54 -22.26 -12.51
N GLY A 362 -1.72 -22.05 -11.92
CA GLY A 362 -1.85 -21.82 -10.47
C GLY A 362 -1.36 -23.02 -9.66
N PRO A 363 -1.46 -22.94 -8.33
CA PRO A 363 -1.02 -24.02 -7.48
C PRO A 363 -1.70 -25.31 -7.92
N SER A 364 -0.90 -26.28 -8.29
CA SER A 364 -1.35 -27.63 -8.50
C SER A 364 -1.94 -28.13 -7.20
N SER A 365 -3.27 -28.06 -7.07
CA SER A 365 -3.97 -28.79 -6.04
C SER A 365 -3.91 -30.26 -6.43
N THR A 366 -2.95 -30.99 -5.90
CA THR A 366 -2.76 -32.44 -6.09
C THR A 366 -3.82 -33.29 -5.39
N VAL A 367 -4.97 -32.72 -5.06
CA VAL A 367 -6.14 -33.48 -4.65
C VAL A 367 -6.97 -33.71 -5.91
N ASN A 368 -6.71 -34.79 -6.62
CA ASN A 368 -7.42 -35.32 -7.81
C ASN A 368 -6.86 -35.01 -9.20
N GLY A 369 -5.59 -34.63 -9.34
CA GLY A 369 -4.92 -34.70 -10.66
C GLY A 369 -5.38 -33.76 -11.79
N THR A 370 -6.25 -32.80 -11.50
CA THR A 370 -6.67 -31.75 -12.47
C THR A 370 -6.06 -30.40 -12.11
N THR A 371 -5.11 -29.97 -12.92
CA THR A 371 -4.46 -28.66 -12.86
C THR A 371 -5.28 -27.62 -13.63
N ASP A 372 -6.45 -27.26 -13.15
CA ASP A 372 -7.20 -26.13 -13.71
C ASP A 372 -7.07 -24.89 -12.84
N SER A 373 -6.12 -24.03 -13.20
CA SER A 373 -6.06 -22.66 -12.69
C SER A 373 -6.71 -21.73 -13.69
N PRO A 374 -7.58 -20.83 -13.27
CA PRO A 374 -8.12 -19.85 -14.20
C PRO A 374 -6.96 -18.98 -14.70
N ARG A 375 -6.66 -19.08 -15.99
CA ARG A 375 -5.66 -18.23 -16.64
C ARG A 375 -6.10 -16.77 -16.65
N ILE A 376 -7.41 -16.51 -16.72
CA ILE A 376 -7.99 -15.17 -16.56
C ILE A 376 -8.35 -14.98 -15.09
N THR A 377 -7.56 -14.15 -14.38
CA THR A 377 -7.76 -13.85 -12.95
C THR A 377 -8.80 -12.76 -12.74
N GLN A 378 -8.90 -11.82 -13.68
CA GLN A 378 -9.91 -10.78 -13.69
C GLN A 378 -10.29 -10.41 -15.13
N ALA A 379 -11.58 -10.21 -15.37
CA ALA A 379 -12.09 -9.62 -16.59
C ALA A 379 -13.14 -8.56 -16.25
N ILE A 380 -13.03 -7.40 -16.90
CA ILE A 380 -14.00 -6.31 -16.84
C ILE A 380 -14.37 -5.97 -18.27
N ALA A 381 -15.66 -5.85 -18.54
CA ALA A 381 -16.17 -5.36 -19.81
C ALA A 381 -17.35 -4.44 -19.55
N GLY A 382 -17.38 -3.27 -20.14
CA GLY A 382 -18.45 -2.32 -19.90
C GLY A 382 -18.67 -1.38 -21.06
N LEU A 383 -19.87 -0.81 -21.06
CA LEU A 383 -20.30 0.22 -22.00
C LEU A 383 -20.81 1.42 -21.21
N GLU A 384 -20.40 2.61 -21.65
CA GLU A 384 -20.84 3.87 -21.12
C GLU A 384 -21.52 4.66 -22.25
N TYR A 385 -22.67 5.22 -21.96
CA TYR A 385 -23.46 6.03 -22.91
C TYR A 385 -23.67 7.43 -22.38
N LYS A 386 -23.27 8.42 -23.16
CA LYS A 386 -23.51 9.84 -22.87
C LYS A 386 -24.77 10.31 -23.57
N GLY A 387 -25.79 10.63 -22.78
CA GLY A 387 -27.05 11.23 -23.29
C GLY A 387 -26.86 12.62 -23.89
N ASN A 388 -27.90 13.11 -24.54
CA ASN A 388 -27.85 14.39 -25.27
C ASN A 388 -27.68 15.61 -24.40
N CYS A 389 -28.10 15.54 -23.12
CA CYS A 389 -28.04 16.64 -22.17
C CYS A 389 -27.29 16.23 -20.90
N CYS A 390 -27.97 15.59 -20.01
CA CYS A 390 -27.66 15.70 -18.58
C CYS A 390 -27.61 14.34 -17.90
N TRP A 391 -27.44 13.26 -18.66
CA TRP A 391 -27.36 11.93 -18.08
C TRP A 391 -26.30 11.05 -18.75
N VAL A 392 -25.77 10.12 -17.97
CA VAL A 392 -24.86 9.07 -18.40
C VAL A 392 -25.35 7.73 -17.85
N GLY A 393 -25.45 6.75 -18.74
CA GLY A 393 -25.73 5.37 -18.38
C GLY A 393 -24.44 4.56 -18.43
N ARG A 394 -24.19 3.71 -17.42
CA ARG A 394 -23.06 2.80 -17.38
C ARG A 394 -23.53 1.39 -17.07
N MET A 395 -23.00 0.43 -17.81
CA MET A 395 -23.18 -0.99 -17.54
C MET A 395 -21.82 -1.67 -17.56
N VAL A 396 -21.42 -2.27 -16.45
CA VAL A 396 -20.10 -2.88 -16.28
C VAL A 396 -20.27 -4.30 -15.73
N PHE A 397 -19.76 -5.26 -16.45
CA PHE A 397 -19.63 -6.65 -16.04
C PHE A 397 -18.22 -6.88 -15.50
N GLN A 398 -18.12 -7.54 -14.37
CA GLN A 398 -16.87 -7.96 -13.75
C GLN A 398 -16.91 -9.46 -13.45
N ARG A 399 -15.83 -10.16 -13.77
CA ARG A 399 -15.54 -11.51 -13.32
C ARG A 399 -14.17 -11.49 -12.66
N TYR A 400 -14.04 -12.10 -11.49
CA TYR A 400 -12.75 -12.27 -10.81
C TYR A 400 -12.66 -13.64 -10.17
N ALA A 401 -11.47 -14.25 -10.24
CA ALA A 401 -11.19 -15.55 -9.62
C ALA A 401 -11.13 -15.38 -8.09
N VAL A 402 -11.82 -16.24 -7.36
CA VAL A 402 -11.83 -16.30 -5.90
C VAL A 402 -10.94 -17.44 -5.41
N SER A 403 -10.92 -18.53 -6.16
CA SER A 403 -10.06 -19.70 -5.91
C SER A 403 -9.50 -20.23 -7.23
N ALA A 404 -8.78 -21.33 -7.17
CA ALA A 404 -8.29 -22.02 -8.37
C ALA A 404 -9.43 -22.52 -9.29
N THR A 405 -10.59 -22.83 -8.72
CA THR A 405 -11.74 -23.42 -9.41
C THR A 405 -12.91 -22.45 -9.56
N ASP A 406 -13.01 -21.43 -8.69
CA ASP A 406 -14.20 -20.61 -8.60
C ASP A 406 -13.93 -19.15 -8.98
N ALA A 407 -14.93 -18.55 -9.60
CA ALA A 407 -14.93 -17.15 -9.97
C ALA A 407 -16.27 -16.49 -9.64
N ASN A 408 -16.21 -15.30 -9.07
CA ASN A 408 -17.37 -14.47 -8.85
C ASN A 408 -17.65 -13.58 -10.05
N THR A 409 -18.92 -13.36 -10.34
CA THR A 409 -19.38 -12.44 -11.37
C THR A 409 -20.27 -11.36 -10.76
N ALA A 410 -20.10 -10.13 -11.23
CA ALA A 410 -20.91 -9.01 -10.80
C ALA A 410 -21.32 -8.17 -12.00
N LEU A 411 -22.54 -7.67 -11.99
CA LEU A 411 -23.04 -6.72 -12.97
C LEU A 411 -23.36 -5.41 -12.23
N PHE A 412 -22.77 -4.33 -12.70
CA PHE A 412 -22.99 -2.97 -12.22
C PHE A 412 -23.80 -2.20 -13.25
N PHE A 413 -24.81 -1.50 -12.77
CA PHE A 413 -25.61 -0.59 -13.59
C PHE A 413 -25.71 0.74 -12.86
N GLN A 414 -25.45 1.83 -13.57
CA GLN A 414 -25.55 3.19 -13.05
C GLN A 414 -26.22 4.10 -14.08
N LEU A 415 -27.19 4.87 -13.61
CA LEU A 415 -27.71 6.04 -14.30
C LEU A 415 -27.32 7.29 -13.50
N GLU A 416 -26.44 8.10 -14.07
CA GLU A 416 -26.01 9.37 -13.50
C GLU A 416 -26.77 10.52 -14.15
N LEU A 417 -27.40 11.34 -13.34
CA LEU A 417 -28.03 12.59 -13.74
C LEU A 417 -27.08 13.73 -13.35
N THR A 418 -26.50 14.41 -14.35
CA THR A 418 -25.48 15.43 -14.14
C THR A 418 -26.03 16.56 -13.28
N GLY A 419 -25.44 16.80 -12.12
CA GLY A 419 -25.85 17.85 -11.17
C GLY A 419 -26.96 17.46 -10.19
N LEU A 420 -27.55 16.25 -10.31
CA LEU A 420 -28.62 15.78 -9.42
C LEU A 420 -28.23 14.57 -8.58
N GLY A 421 -27.43 13.65 -9.12
CA GLY A 421 -27.03 12.44 -8.42
C GLY A 421 -26.98 11.21 -9.32
N SER A 422 -26.80 10.04 -8.71
CA SER A 422 -26.77 8.77 -9.43
C SER A 422 -27.71 7.74 -8.81
N LEU A 423 -28.26 6.89 -9.67
CA LEU A 423 -29.14 5.77 -9.32
C LEU A 423 -28.48 4.45 -9.75
N GLY A 424 -28.54 3.44 -8.90
CA GLY A 424 -27.98 2.11 -9.13
C GLY A 424 -26.67 1.88 -8.40
N THR A 425 -25.89 0.88 -8.86
CA THR A 425 -24.56 0.56 -8.31
C THR A 425 -23.52 1.52 -8.88
N ASP A 426 -22.50 1.89 -8.08
CA ASP A 426 -21.44 2.80 -8.54
C ASP A 426 -20.23 2.03 -9.10
N PRO A 427 -20.09 1.90 -10.44
CA PRO A 427 -18.93 1.26 -11.06
C PRO A 427 -17.71 2.19 -11.15
N MET A 428 -17.83 3.49 -10.83
CA MET A 428 -16.75 4.46 -11.02
C MET A 428 -15.49 4.13 -10.22
N ASN A 429 -15.66 3.70 -8.96
CA ASN A 429 -14.54 3.27 -8.12
C ASN A 429 -13.83 2.04 -8.72
N LEU A 430 -14.59 1.12 -9.32
CA LEU A 430 -14.04 -0.05 -10.00
C LEU A 430 -13.25 0.37 -11.24
N LEU A 431 -13.83 1.21 -12.11
CA LEU A 431 -13.19 1.67 -13.35
C LEU A 431 -11.93 2.47 -13.09
N ASN A 432 -11.97 3.44 -12.16
CA ASN A 432 -10.82 4.27 -11.77
C ASN A 432 -9.64 3.43 -11.22
N ARG A 433 -9.92 2.38 -10.46
CA ARG A 433 -8.89 1.49 -9.91
C ARG A 433 -8.37 0.48 -10.93
N SER A 434 -9.24 0.08 -11.85
CA SER A 434 -8.94 -1.04 -12.77
C SER A 434 -8.33 -0.61 -14.09
N ILE A 435 -8.61 0.62 -14.56
CA ILE A 435 -8.16 1.10 -15.88
C ILE A 435 -7.22 2.29 -15.68
N PRO A 436 -5.88 2.10 -15.76
CA PRO A 436 -4.93 3.19 -15.67
C PRO A 436 -5.18 4.25 -16.75
N GLY A 437 -5.38 5.51 -16.34
CA GLY A 437 -5.69 6.60 -17.27
C GLY A 437 -7.15 6.70 -17.66
N TYR A 438 -8.04 5.95 -17.01
CA TYR A 438 -9.48 6.14 -17.19
C TYR A 438 -9.89 7.59 -16.93
N SER A 439 -10.70 8.12 -17.79
CA SER A 439 -11.23 9.47 -17.66
C SER A 439 -12.76 9.41 -17.58
N ASN A 440 -13.33 10.07 -16.58
CA ASN A 440 -14.79 10.14 -16.47
C ASN A 440 -15.38 10.93 -17.66
N ILE A 441 -16.49 10.42 -18.22
CA ILE A 441 -17.23 11.06 -19.30
C ILE A 441 -17.84 12.40 -18.83
N THR A 442 -18.33 12.42 -17.57
CA THR A 442 -18.78 13.64 -16.89
C THR A 442 -17.64 14.16 -16.03
N PRO A 443 -17.16 15.40 -16.26
CA PRO A 443 -16.21 16.00 -15.32
C PRO A 443 -16.88 16.09 -13.94
N PRO A 444 -16.10 15.88 -12.85
CA PRO A 444 -16.64 16.07 -11.51
C PRO A 444 -17.25 17.48 -11.41
N VAL A 445 -18.44 17.57 -10.86
CA VAL A 445 -19.04 18.87 -10.51
C VAL A 445 -18.07 19.55 -9.54
N PRO A 446 -17.64 20.79 -9.78
CA PRO A 446 -16.80 21.50 -8.83
C PRO A 446 -17.51 21.49 -7.47
N THR A 447 -16.91 20.86 -6.48
CA THR A 447 -17.48 20.75 -5.11
C THR A 447 -17.36 22.06 -4.31
N GLY A 448 -16.87 23.14 -4.93
CA GLY A 448 -16.94 24.49 -4.36
C GLY A 448 -18.29 25.12 -4.62
N THR A 449 -19.02 25.46 -3.59
CA THR A 449 -20.18 26.36 -3.72
C THR A 449 -19.69 27.70 -4.27
N THR A 450 -20.54 28.38 -5.05
CA THR A 450 -20.20 29.69 -5.62
C THR A 450 -19.83 30.74 -4.54
N PHE A 451 -20.12 30.43 -3.29
CA PHE A 451 -19.84 31.27 -2.11
C PHE A 451 -18.40 31.08 -1.53
N GLU A 452 -17.73 29.94 -1.77
CA GLU A 452 -16.35 29.72 -1.30
C GLU A 452 -15.28 30.43 -2.16
N ARG A 453 -15.69 31.10 -3.25
CA ARG A 453 -14.75 31.85 -4.12
C ARG A 453 -14.55 33.30 -3.70
N TYR A 454 -15.20 33.77 -2.63
CA TYR A 454 -15.17 35.16 -2.20
C TYR A 454 -14.66 35.36 -0.76
N GLU A 455 -14.02 34.35 -0.15
CA GLU A 455 -13.26 34.49 1.12
C GLU A 455 -11.76 34.50 0.91
#